data_bedabde1b4c3f121a6c9d41b5bbc3544
#
_entry.id   bedabde1b4c3f121a6c9d41b5bbc3544
#
_cell.length_a   1.000
_cell.length_b   1.000
_cell.length_c   1.000
_cell.angle_alpha   90.00
_cell.angle_beta   90.00
_cell.angle_gamma   90.00
#
_symmetry.space_group_name_H-M   'P 1'
#
loop_
_entity.id
_entity.type
_entity.pdbx_description
1 polymer ?
#
loop_
_entity_poly.entity_id
_entity_poly.type
_entity_poly.pdbx_seq_one_letter_code
_entity_poly.pdbx_strand_id
1 'polypeptide(L)'
;MEVYTTEEQQVEVIKEWWKENGTSVIAGTVIGLVGLFGWRYYNQHQQETMEASSHSYNQVIEQLAKGDAAGFEQAQQFVTANKGGSYGELAALQLAAAAVKAGKLDLAAEQLELVATTGDESIRPIAALRLARVLNDQGKADEALAKLATIHNEAFKAQVAEARGDVLQKQGKTEEARDAYQAAADAGGLQGSAELKLKMDDLALPAVATGEAPDA
;
A
#
# COMPACT_ATOMS: atom_id res chain seq x y z
N MET A 1 58.84 -13.15 -32.22
CA MET A 1 59.52 -11.94 -32.76
C MET A 1 59.03 -10.80 -31.91
N GLU A 2 59.82 -10.40 -30.93
CA GLU A 2 59.56 -9.17 -30.16
C GLU A 2 59.99 -7.99 -31.03
N VAL A 3 58.98 -7.24 -31.48
CA VAL A 3 59.25 -5.97 -32.15
C VAL A 3 59.45 -4.96 -31.03
N TYR A 4 60.73 -4.76 -30.65
CA TYR A 4 61.10 -3.63 -29.79
C TYR A 4 60.93 -2.35 -30.63
N THR A 5 59.75 -1.78 -30.59
CA THR A 5 59.49 -0.46 -31.12
C THR A 5 60.25 0.55 -30.26
N THR A 6 61.11 1.38 -30.85
CA THR A 6 61.77 2.47 -30.14
C THR A 6 60.75 3.41 -29.53
N GLU A 7 61.07 4.07 -28.41
CA GLU A 7 60.16 5.01 -27.74
C GLU A 7 59.61 6.07 -28.70
N GLU A 8 60.37 6.51 -29.65
CA GLU A 8 59.97 7.45 -30.70
C GLU A 8 58.91 6.88 -31.63
N GLN A 9 59.01 5.60 -32.02
CA GLN A 9 57.97 4.94 -32.84
C GLN A 9 56.66 4.73 -32.08
N GLN A 10 56.72 4.44 -30.78
CA GLN A 10 55.52 4.34 -29.95
C GLN A 10 54.78 5.68 -29.82
N VAL A 11 55.52 6.76 -29.64
CA VAL A 11 54.96 8.11 -29.58
C VAL A 11 54.32 8.51 -30.91
N GLU A 12 54.91 8.12 -32.04
CA GLU A 12 54.38 8.42 -33.36
C GLU A 12 53.07 7.68 -33.64
N VAL A 13 52.98 6.39 -33.27
CA VAL A 13 51.77 5.60 -33.37
C VAL A 13 50.64 6.18 -32.49
N ILE A 14 50.95 6.62 -31.28
CA ILE A 14 49.99 7.26 -30.39
C ILE A 14 49.47 8.58 -30.98
N LYS A 15 50.35 9.40 -31.55
CA LYS A 15 49.99 10.66 -32.20
C LYS A 15 49.09 10.44 -33.41
N GLU A 16 49.39 9.44 -34.23
CA GLU A 16 48.61 9.10 -35.42
C GLU A 16 47.21 8.58 -35.02
N TRP A 17 47.14 7.66 -34.06
CA TRP A 17 45.90 7.19 -33.50
C TRP A 17 45.04 8.32 -32.91
N TRP A 18 45.67 9.24 -32.17
CA TRP A 18 44.98 10.39 -31.58
C TRP A 18 44.47 11.34 -32.65
N LYS A 19 45.20 11.53 -33.73
CA LYS A 19 44.76 12.37 -34.84
C LYS A 19 43.54 11.79 -35.56
N GLU A 20 43.47 10.48 -35.64
CA GLU A 20 42.33 9.80 -36.26
C GLU A 20 41.11 9.64 -35.31
N ASN A 21 41.35 9.34 -34.04
CA ASN A 21 40.29 8.96 -33.09
C ASN A 21 40.02 10.01 -32.01
N GLY A 22 40.88 11.02 -31.87
CA GLY A 22 40.82 12.00 -30.79
C GLY A 22 39.47 12.73 -30.69
N THR A 23 38.88 13.10 -31.83
CA THR A 23 37.57 13.73 -31.85
C THR A 23 36.46 12.83 -31.31
N SER A 24 36.51 11.54 -31.66
CA SER A 24 35.53 10.55 -31.17
C SER A 24 35.71 10.27 -29.68
N VAL A 25 36.94 10.22 -29.21
CA VAL A 25 37.26 10.03 -27.77
C VAL A 25 36.77 11.23 -26.94
N ILE A 26 37.05 12.45 -27.43
CA ILE A 26 36.57 13.67 -26.75
C ILE A 26 35.08 13.72 -26.75
N ALA A 27 34.42 13.45 -27.87
CA ALA A 27 32.96 13.43 -27.95
C ALA A 27 32.34 12.38 -27.01
N GLY A 28 32.88 11.17 -27.00
CA GLY A 28 32.45 10.10 -26.08
C GLY A 28 32.62 10.46 -24.61
N THR A 29 33.76 11.10 -24.28
CA THR A 29 34.05 11.57 -22.91
C THR A 29 33.07 12.66 -22.50
N VAL A 30 32.80 13.63 -23.36
CA VAL A 30 31.82 14.71 -23.07
C VAL A 30 30.45 14.15 -22.89
N ILE A 31 29.98 13.25 -23.76
CA ILE A 31 28.67 12.58 -23.62
C ILE A 31 28.61 11.78 -22.33
N GLY A 32 29.64 11.04 -21.98
CA GLY A 32 29.73 10.28 -20.74
C GLY A 32 29.66 11.16 -19.49
N LEU A 33 30.36 12.29 -19.49
CA LEU A 33 30.34 13.25 -18.40
C LEU A 33 28.96 13.93 -18.26
N VAL A 34 28.37 14.36 -19.37
CA VAL A 34 27.02 14.97 -19.37
C VAL A 34 25.98 13.96 -18.84
N GLY A 35 26.07 12.70 -19.28
CA GLY A 35 25.20 11.63 -18.77
C GLY A 35 25.38 11.40 -17.28
N LEU A 36 26.61 11.37 -16.79
CA LEU A 36 26.92 11.12 -15.38
C LEU A 36 26.51 12.30 -14.49
N PHE A 37 26.79 13.54 -14.91
CA PHE A 37 26.37 14.74 -14.18
C PHE A 37 24.85 14.92 -14.22
N GLY A 38 24.19 14.66 -15.36
CA GLY A 38 22.74 14.68 -15.49
C GLY A 38 22.06 13.66 -14.58
N TRP A 39 22.56 12.43 -14.56
CA TRP A 39 22.11 11.38 -13.65
C TRP A 39 22.30 11.77 -12.18
N ARG A 40 23.47 12.28 -11.81
CA ARG A 40 23.75 12.70 -10.43
C ARG A 40 22.84 13.84 -9.98
N TYR A 41 22.65 14.85 -10.83
CA TYR A 41 21.74 15.97 -10.58
C TYR A 41 20.29 15.49 -10.40
N TYR A 42 19.82 14.61 -11.29
CA TYR A 42 18.47 14.03 -11.21
C TYR A 42 18.27 13.27 -9.89
N ASN A 43 19.22 12.39 -9.55
CA ASN A 43 19.13 11.61 -8.30
C ASN A 43 19.16 12.51 -7.05
N GLN A 44 20.04 13.51 -7.04
CA GLN A 44 20.14 14.44 -5.91
C GLN A 44 18.84 15.23 -5.73
N HIS A 45 18.29 15.77 -6.82
CA HIS A 45 17.03 16.50 -6.77
C HIS A 45 15.87 15.61 -6.30
N GLN A 46 15.85 14.34 -6.73
CA GLN A 46 14.83 13.39 -6.29
C GLN A 46 14.97 13.05 -4.79
N GLN A 47 16.20 12.89 -4.30
CA GLN A 47 16.45 12.67 -2.87
C GLN A 47 16.02 13.88 -2.03
N GLU A 48 16.39 15.08 -2.40
CA GLU A 48 15.99 16.32 -1.72
C GLU A 48 14.47 16.46 -1.65
N THR A 49 13.77 16.14 -2.74
CA THR A 49 12.30 16.17 -2.79
C THR A 49 11.70 15.12 -1.86
N MET A 50 12.26 13.91 -1.82
CA MET A 50 11.79 12.84 -0.94
C MET A 50 12.06 13.16 0.53
N GLU A 51 13.23 13.71 0.87
CA GLU A 51 13.55 14.14 2.24
C GLU A 51 12.62 15.26 2.71
N ALA A 52 12.36 16.28 1.90
CA ALA A 52 11.42 17.35 2.19
C ALA A 52 9.99 16.81 2.41
N SER A 53 9.56 15.87 1.57
CA SER A 53 8.25 15.22 1.69
C SER A 53 8.15 14.37 2.94
N SER A 54 9.21 13.63 3.29
CA SER A 54 9.29 12.83 4.52
C SER A 54 9.20 13.71 5.77
N HIS A 55 9.94 14.81 5.79
CA HIS A 55 9.92 15.74 6.92
C HIS A 55 8.53 16.37 7.11
N SER A 56 7.92 16.82 6.01
CA SER A 56 6.57 17.39 6.02
C SER A 56 5.51 16.37 6.45
N TYR A 57 5.64 15.12 5.99
CA TYR A 57 4.79 14.01 6.41
C TYR A 57 4.86 13.79 7.92
N ASN A 58 6.08 13.69 8.49
CA ASN A 58 6.24 13.47 9.92
C ASN A 58 5.61 14.59 10.75
N GLN A 59 5.79 15.85 10.35
CA GLN A 59 5.15 16.98 11.02
C GLN A 59 3.62 16.88 11.00
N VAL A 60 3.05 16.51 9.86
CA VAL A 60 1.59 16.37 9.72
C VAL A 60 1.06 15.23 10.58
N ILE A 61 1.77 14.08 10.63
CA ILE A 61 1.36 12.95 11.47
C ILE A 61 1.44 13.29 12.97
N GLU A 62 2.45 14.03 13.39
CA GLU A 62 2.53 14.54 14.77
C GLU A 62 1.36 15.47 15.13
N GLN A 63 0.94 16.35 14.21
CA GLN A 63 -0.24 17.20 14.43
C GLN A 63 -1.52 16.37 14.45
N LEU A 64 -1.68 15.43 13.52
CA LEU A 64 -2.83 14.54 13.45
C LEU A 64 -2.96 13.68 14.72
N ALA A 65 -1.85 13.28 15.32
CA ALA A 65 -1.84 12.50 16.59
C ALA A 65 -2.43 13.25 17.77
N LYS A 66 -2.52 14.60 17.74
CA LYS A 66 -3.20 15.39 18.75
C LYS A 66 -4.72 15.21 18.73
N GLY A 67 -5.28 14.78 17.59
CA GLY A 67 -6.71 14.50 17.44
C GLY A 67 -7.61 15.72 17.41
N ASP A 68 -7.06 16.91 17.32
CA ASP A 68 -7.79 18.17 17.25
C ASP A 68 -8.21 18.52 15.79
N ALA A 69 -9.07 19.52 15.64
CA ALA A 69 -9.58 19.94 14.34
C ALA A 69 -8.45 20.43 13.42
N ALA A 70 -7.46 21.13 13.96
CA ALA A 70 -6.35 21.67 13.19
C ALA A 70 -5.45 20.56 12.63
N GLY A 71 -5.19 19.50 13.40
CA GLY A 71 -4.43 18.34 12.94
C GLY A 71 -5.14 17.61 11.79
N PHE A 72 -6.46 17.44 11.86
CA PHE A 72 -7.26 16.86 10.76
C PHE A 72 -7.19 17.73 9.49
N GLU A 73 -7.35 19.04 9.64
CA GLU A 73 -7.29 19.97 8.50
C GLU A 73 -5.92 19.96 7.83
N GLN A 74 -4.83 20.03 8.60
CA GLN A 74 -3.46 19.98 8.08
C GLN A 74 -3.20 18.65 7.33
N ALA A 75 -3.68 17.54 7.88
CA ALA A 75 -3.54 16.24 7.22
C ALA A 75 -4.31 16.18 5.90
N GLN A 76 -5.53 16.72 5.82
CA GLN A 76 -6.30 16.81 4.58
C GLN A 76 -5.60 17.70 3.53
N GLN A 77 -5.07 18.83 3.95
CA GLN A 77 -4.30 19.72 3.08
C GLN A 77 -3.05 19.02 2.53
N PHE A 78 -2.33 18.29 3.38
CA PHE A 78 -1.16 17.53 2.98
C PHE A 78 -1.50 16.42 1.97
N VAL A 79 -2.56 15.65 2.21
CA VAL A 79 -3.05 14.61 1.28
C VAL A 79 -3.37 15.24 -0.07
N THR A 80 -4.07 16.36 -0.07
CA THR A 80 -4.46 17.07 -1.31
C THR A 80 -3.24 17.57 -2.08
N ALA A 81 -2.26 18.15 -1.40
CA ALA A 81 -1.04 18.69 -2.00
C ALA A 81 -0.09 17.59 -2.53
N ASN A 82 -0.15 16.38 -1.95
CA ASN A 82 0.72 15.25 -2.30
C ASN A 82 -0.05 14.09 -2.98
N LYS A 83 -1.17 14.40 -3.62
CA LYS A 83 -2.01 13.40 -4.29
C LYS A 83 -1.24 12.62 -5.35
N GLY A 84 -1.31 11.28 -5.27
CA GLY A 84 -0.59 10.37 -6.18
C GLY A 84 0.87 10.13 -5.81
N GLY A 85 1.35 10.71 -4.70
CA GLY A 85 2.67 10.41 -4.16
C GLY A 85 2.58 9.48 -2.93
N SER A 86 3.61 8.65 -2.72
CA SER A 86 3.61 7.65 -1.62
C SER A 86 3.34 8.26 -0.25
N TYR A 87 3.90 9.44 0.06
CA TYR A 87 3.62 10.13 1.34
C TYR A 87 2.19 10.65 1.44
N GLY A 88 1.57 11.06 0.32
CA GLY A 88 0.17 11.43 0.28
C GLY A 88 -0.75 10.24 0.57
N GLU A 89 -0.46 9.09 -0.01
CA GLU A 89 -1.20 7.84 0.23
C GLU A 89 -1.07 7.37 1.69
N LEU A 90 0.15 7.39 2.24
CA LEU A 90 0.39 7.04 3.64
C LEU A 90 -0.34 8.00 4.59
N ALA A 91 -0.31 9.32 4.30
CA ALA A 91 -1.02 10.31 5.08
C ALA A 91 -2.54 10.11 5.02
N ALA A 92 -3.10 9.78 3.85
CA ALA A 92 -4.52 9.47 3.70
C ALA A 92 -4.93 8.24 4.53
N LEU A 93 -4.11 7.18 4.55
CA LEU A 93 -4.36 6.00 5.40
C LEU A 93 -4.28 6.33 6.90
N GLN A 94 -3.33 7.17 7.32
CA GLN A 94 -3.23 7.60 8.71
C GLN A 94 -4.37 8.53 9.12
N LEU A 95 -4.75 9.45 8.23
CA LEU A 95 -5.90 10.32 8.43
C LEU A 95 -7.20 9.52 8.56
N ALA A 96 -7.39 8.52 7.70
CA ALA A 96 -8.53 7.61 7.81
C ALA A 96 -8.56 6.87 9.15
N ALA A 97 -7.41 6.35 9.59
CA ALA A 97 -7.33 5.65 10.89
C ALA A 97 -7.63 6.59 12.08
N ALA A 98 -7.13 7.82 12.04
CA ALA A 98 -7.44 8.83 13.06
C ALA A 98 -8.92 9.24 13.02
N ALA A 99 -9.49 9.35 11.82
CA ALA A 99 -10.89 9.69 11.61
C ALA A 99 -11.83 8.60 12.18
N VAL A 100 -11.52 7.31 11.97
CA VAL A 100 -12.26 6.19 12.58
C VAL A 100 -12.23 6.31 14.10
N LYS A 101 -11.05 6.52 14.70
CA LYS A 101 -10.91 6.67 16.16
C LYS A 101 -11.70 7.86 16.70
N ALA A 102 -11.84 8.93 15.91
CA ALA A 102 -12.60 10.13 16.28
C ALA A 102 -14.11 10.03 15.92
N GLY A 103 -14.59 8.90 15.41
CA GLY A 103 -15.98 8.72 14.98
C GLY A 103 -16.34 9.48 13.70
N LYS A 104 -15.36 10.02 12.96
CA LYS A 104 -15.54 10.76 11.70
C LYS A 104 -15.57 9.78 10.53
N LEU A 105 -16.55 8.88 10.48
CA LEU A 105 -16.57 7.78 9.51
C LEU A 105 -16.67 8.26 8.05
N ASP A 106 -17.31 9.39 7.79
CA ASP A 106 -17.42 9.94 6.42
C ASP A 106 -16.03 10.38 5.91
N LEU A 107 -15.25 11.08 6.74
CA LEU A 107 -13.88 11.45 6.41
C LEU A 107 -13.00 10.21 6.22
N ALA A 108 -13.16 9.20 7.07
CA ALA A 108 -12.41 7.96 6.93
C ALA A 108 -12.71 7.26 5.59
N ALA A 109 -13.99 7.17 5.22
CA ALA A 109 -14.42 6.58 3.96
C ALA A 109 -13.86 7.35 2.75
N GLU A 110 -13.91 8.69 2.77
CA GLU A 110 -13.38 9.55 1.71
C GLU A 110 -11.87 9.29 1.48
N GLN A 111 -11.09 9.27 2.55
CA GLN A 111 -9.65 9.06 2.44
C GLN A 111 -9.29 7.64 1.98
N LEU A 112 -10.02 6.64 2.45
CA LEU A 112 -9.83 5.25 2.03
C LEU A 112 -10.26 5.03 0.57
N GLU A 113 -11.35 5.65 0.12
CA GLU A 113 -11.79 5.61 -1.28
C GLU A 113 -10.74 6.24 -2.21
N LEU A 114 -10.15 7.38 -1.81
CA LEU A 114 -9.07 8.02 -2.56
C LEU A 114 -7.93 7.03 -2.78
N VAL A 115 -7.43 6.36 -1.73
CA VAL A 115 -6.31 5.42 -1.84
C VAL A 115 -6.73 4.14 -2.57
N ALA A 116 -7.94 3.65 -2.37
CA ALA A 116 -8.44 2.45 -3.05
C ALA A 116 -8.57 2.62 -4.56
N THR A 117 -8.78 3.88 -5.04
CA THR A 117 -8.96 4.17 -6.46
C THR A 117 -7.68 4.67 -7.13
N THR A 118 -6.90 5.52 -6.48
CA THR A 118 -5.76 6.22 -7.08
C THR A 118 -4.41 5.81 -6.52
N GLY A 119 -4.37 5.02 -5.45
CA GLY A 119 -3.14 4.58 -4.79
C GLY A 119 -2.34 3.55 -5.59
N ASP A 120 -1.14 3.27 -5.09
CA ASP A 120 -0.29 2.20 -5.64
C ASP A 120 -1.01 0.85 -5.61
N GLU A 121 -0.74 0.01 -6.60
CA GLU A 121 -1.40 -1.28 -6.78
C GLU A 121 -1.28 -2.20 -5.55
N SER A 122 -0.17 -2.11 -4.84
CA SER A 122 0.08 -2.89 -3.62
C SER A 122 -0.74 -2.41 -2.42
N ILE A 123 -1.13 -1.13 -2.38
CA ILE A 123 -1.84 -0.49 -1.26
C ILE A 123 -3.37 -0.49 -1.48
N ARG A 124 -3.82 -0.45 -2.74
CA ARG A 124 -5.26 -0.41 -3.08
C ARG A 124 -6.09 -1.49 -2.39
N PRO A 125 -5.68 -2.78 -2.34
CA PRO A 125 -6.45 -3.82 -1.67
C PRO A 125 -6.61 -3.57 -0.16
N ILE A 126 -5.58 -3.05 0.50
CA ILE A 126 -5.61 -2.71 1.92
C ILE A 126 -6.61 -1.58 2.17
N ALA A 127 -6.56 -0.54 1.35
CA ALA A 127 -7.48 0.60 1.46
C ALA A 127 -8.93 0.18 1.20
N ALA A 128 -9.19 -0.63 0.16
CA ALA A 128 -10.50 -1.16 -0.17
C ALA A 128 -11.08 -2.04 0.95
N LEU A 129 -10.25 -2.90 1.55
CA LEU A 129 -10.67 -3.73 2.70
C LEU A 129 -11.05 -2.88 3.92
N ARG A 130 -10.24 -1.87 4.25
CA ARG A 130 -10.54 -0.93 5.34
C ARG A 130 -11.78 -0.10 5.06
N LEU A 131 -11.95 0.34 3.81
CA LEU A 131 -13.13 1.08 3.38
C LEU A 131 -14.42 0.26 3.56
N ALA A 132 -14.39 -1.01 3.16
CA ALA A 132 -15.53 -1.90 3.34
C ALA A 132 -15.93 -2.04 4.82
N ARG A 133 -14.97 -2.10 5.73
CA ARG A 133 -15.24 -2.11 7.18
C ARG A 133 -15.88 -0.79 7.65
N VAL A 134 -15.36 0.35 7.21
CA VAL A 134 -15.92 1.67 7.53
C VAL A 134 -17.34 1.81 6.98
N LEU A 135 -17.58 1.37 5.74
CA LEU A 135 -18.93 1.36 5.14
C LEU A 135 -19.89 0.46 5.91
N ASN A 136 -19.42 -0.69 6.38
CA ASN A 136 -20.21 -1.56 7.26
C ASN A 136 -20.55 -0.85 8.57
N ASP A 137 -19.62 -0.13 9.18
CA ASP A 137 -19.87 0.63 10.40
C ASP A 137 -20.87 1.77 10.19
N GLN A 138 -20.87 2.39 9.02
CA GLN A 138 -21.89 3.37 8.60
C GLN A 138 -23.27 2.74 8.30
N GLY A 139 -23.42 1.40 8.33
CA GLY A 139 -24.65 0.71 7.95
C GLY A 139 -24.86 0.57 6.44
N LYS A 140 -23.86 0.89 5.62
CA LYS A 140 -23.88 0.82 4.16
C LYS A 140 -23.40 -0.56 3.67
N ALA A 141 -24.15 -1.60 4.08
CA ALA A 141 -23.76 -3.00 3.91
C ALA A 141 -23.57 -3.39 2.43
N ASP A 142 -24.46 -2.95 1.54
CA ASP A 142 -24.39 -3.29 0.11
C ASP A 142 -23.16 -2.65 -0.55
N GLU A 143 -22.83 -1.40 -0.18
CA GLU A 143 -21.61 -0.73 -0.65
C GLU A 143 -20.35 -1.44 -0.12
N ALA A 144 -20.38 -1.89 1.14
CA ALA A 144 -19.28 -2.65 1.73
C ALA A 144 -19.03 -3.96 0.97
N LEU A 145 -20.09 -4.74 0.69
CA LEU A 145 -19.99 -5.99 -0.09
C LEU A 145 -19.48 -5.73 -1.52
N ALA A 146 -19.98 -4.67 -2.18
CA ALA A 146 -19.52 -4.27 -3.50
C ALA A 146 -18.02 -3.91 -3.49
N LYS A 147 -17.56 -3.22 -2.45
CA LYS A 147 -16.14 -2.85 -2.32
C LYS A 147 -15.27 -4.10 -2.09
N LEU A 148 -15.68 -5.03 -1.25
CA LEU A 148 -14.98 -6.31 -1.03
C LEU A 148 -14.85 -7.12 -2.33
N ALA A 149 -15.88 -7.10 -3.18
CA ALA A 149 -15.89 -7.81 -4.46
C ALA A 149 -14.85 -7.26 -5.46
N THR A 150 -14.32 -6.06 -5.27
CA THR A 150 -13.25 -5.49 -6.12
C THR A 150 -11.86 -6.00 -5.80
N ILE A 151 -11.68 -6.71 -4.68
CA ILE A 151 -10.37 -7.18 -4.21
C ILE A 151 -10.13 -8.59 -4.75
N HIS A 152 -9.32 -8.70 -5.81
CA HIS A 152 -9.01 -9.98 -6.47
C HIS A 152 -7.65 -10.57 -6.07
N ASN A 153 -6.89 -9.89 -5.20
CA ASN A 153 -5.58 -10.37 -4.78
C ASN A 153 -5.72 -11.54 -3.80
N GLU A 154 -5.19 -12.71 -4.17
CA GLU A 154 -5.26 -13.95 -3.38
C GLU A 154 -4.68 -13.82 -1.97
N ALA A 155 -3.68 -12.92 -1.77
CA ALA A 155 -3.12 -12.65 -0.46
C ALA A 155 -4.14 -12.07 0.55
N PHE A 156 -5.24 -11.48 0.06
CA PHE A 156 -6.29 -10.91 0.88
C PHE A 156 -7.55 -11.78 0.98
N LYS A 157 -7.56 -12.95 0.38
CA LYS A 157 -8.74 -13.84 0.30
C LYS A 157 -9.36 -14.13 1.67
N ALA A 158 -8.54 -14.47 2.65
CA ALA A 158 -9.01 -14.74 4.01
C ALA A 158 -9.63 -13.49 4.65
N GLN A 159 -8.96 -12.34 4.57
CA GLN A 159 -9.44 -11.10 5.17
C GLN A 159 -10.71 -10.57 4.47
N VAL A 160 -10.82 -10.75 3.15
CA VAL A 160 -12.03 -10.40 2.38
C VAL A 160 -13.19 -11.26 2.78
N ALA A 161 -12.99 -12.58 2.91
CA ALA A 161 -14.02 -13.51 3.34
C ALA A 161 -14.47 -13.23 4.78
N GLU A 162 -13.53 -12.95 5.70
CA GLU A 162 -13.84 -12.56 7.08
C GLU A 162 -14.67 -11.26 7.12
N ALA A 163 -14.23 -10.20 6.41
CA ALA A 163 -14.96 -8.94 6.36
C ALA A 163 -16.34 -9.07 5.73
N ARG A 164 -16.50 -9.98 4.74
CA ARG A 164 -17.81 -10.31 4.18
C ARG A 164 -18.72 -10.96 5.24
N GLY A 165 -18.19 -11.87 6.04
CA GLY A 165 -18.90 -12.47 7.16
C GLY A 165 -19.38 -11.41 8.16
N ASP A 166 -18.52 -10.43 8.50
CA ASP A 166 -18.88 -9.33 9.42
C ASP A 166 -20.05 -8.49 8.88
N VAL A 167 -20.06 -8.20 7.57
CA VAL A 167 -21.16 -7.46 6.94
C VAL A 167 -22.45 -8.27 6.95
N LEU A 168 -22.40 -9.54 6.59
CA LEU A 168 -23.56 -10.43 6.54
C LEU A 168 -24.15 -10.68 7.93
N GLN A 169 -23.30 -10.85 8.94
CA GLN A 169 -23.72 -10.99 10.33
C GLN A 169 -24.47 -9.75 10.82
N LYS A 170 -23.96 -8.54 10.51
CA LYS A 170 -24.61 -7.28 10.85
C LYS A 170 -25.97 -7.10 10.15
N GLN A 171 -26.13 -7.71 8.96
CA GLN A 171 -27.41 -7.78 8.25
C GLN A 171 -28.38 -8.87 8.85
N GLY A 172 -27.96 -9.66 9.83
CA GLY A 172 -28.71 -10.77 10.38
C GLY A 172 -28.75 -12.01 9.48
N LYS A 173 -27.91 -12.07 8.43
CA LYS A 173 -27.80 -13.21 7.51
C LYS A 173 -26.83 -14.26 8.07
N THR A 174 -27.24 -14.90 9.18
CA THR A 174 -26.36 -15.75 10.00
C THR A 174 -25.77 -16.93 9.23
N GLU A 175 -26.56 -17.61 8.38
CA GLU A 175 -26.06 -18.75 7.59
C GLU A 175 -24.99 -18.30 6.57
N GLU A 176 -25.27 -17.23 5.82
CA GLU A 176 -24.32 -16.67 4.85
C GLU A 176 -23.04 -16.15 5.54
N ALA A 177 -23.19 -15.58 6.75
CA ALA A 177 -22.03 -15.13 7.55
C ALA A 177 -21.15 -16.31 7.98
N ARG A 178 -21.78 -17.43 8.42
CA ARG A 178 -21.05 -18.67 8.77
C ARG A 178 -20.28 -19.21 7.59
N ASP A 179 -20.89 -19.28 6.40
CA ASP A 179 -20.23 -19.74 5.18
C ASP A 179 -19.04 -18.83 4.82
N ALA A 180 -19.19 -17.52 4.99
CA ALA A 180 -18.13 -16.56 4.72
C ALA A 180 -16.95 -16.70 5.71
N TYR A 181 -17.20 -16.90 6.99
CA TYR A 181 -16.15 -17.17 7.98
C TYR A 181 -15.48 -18.52 7.76
N GLN A 182 -16.22 -19.56 7.35
CA GLN A 182 -15.63 -20.84 6.97
C GLN A 182 -14.69 -20.66 5.76
N ALA A 183 -15.13 -19.92 4.74
CA ALA A 183 -14.26 -19.61 3.59
C ALA A 183 -13.00 -18.83 3.99
N ALA A 184 -13.08 -17.95 4.99
CA ALA A 184 -11.92 -17.25 5.54
C ALA A 184 -10.96 -18.24 6.24
N ALA A 185 -11.48 -19.18 7.01
CA ALA A 185 -10.71 -20.22 7.69
C ALA A 185 -10.00 -21.14 6.67
N ASP A 186 -10.71 -21.58 5.64
CA ASP A 186 -10.19 -22.44 4.55
C ASP A 186 -9.09 -21.73 3.74
N ALA A 187 -9.16 -20.40 3.65
CA ALA A 187 -8.12 -19.57 3.05
C ALA A 187 -6.93 -19.27 4.00
N GLY A 188 -6.85 -19.97 5.16
CA GLY A 188 -5.74 -19.82 6.11
C GLY A 188 -5.91 -18.69 7.12
N GLY A 189 -7.09 -18.07 7.21
CA GLY A 189 -7.36 -16.92 8.09
C GLY A 189 -7.15 -17.19 9.57
N LEU A 190 -7.32 -18.43 10.04
CA LEU A 190 -7.12 -18.81 11.45
C LEU A 190 -5.69 -18.62 11.95
N GLN A 191 -4.69 -18.61 11.06
CA GLN A 191 -3.30 -18.37 11.44
C GLN A 191 -3.04 -16.87 11.70
N GLY A 192 -3.81 -15.98 11.09
CA GLY A 192 -3.64 -14.52 11.19
C GLY A 192 -4.68 -13.82 12.05
N SER A 193 -5.81 -14.45 12.37
CA SER A 193 -6.94 -13.85 13.10
C SER A 193 -7.46 -14.77 14.20
N ALA A 194 -7.09 -14.47 15.44
CA ALA A 194 -7.71 -15.13 16.61
C ALA A 194 -9.20 -14.76 16.74
N GLU A 195 -9.59 -13.58 16.23
CA GLU A 195 -10.94 -13.08 16.23
C GLU A 195 -11.85 -13.90 15.30
N LEU A 196 -11.33 -14.37 14.16
CA LEU A 196 -12.09 -15.23 13.24
C LEU A 196 -12.60 -16.49 13.94
N LYS A 197 -11.79 -17.12 14.78
CA LYS A 197 -12.20 -18.30 15.53
C LYS A 197 -13.39 -17.97 16.46
N LEU A 198 -13.30 -16.86 17.19
CA LEU A 198 -14.39 -16.43 18.07
C LEU A 198 -15.69 -16.16 17.29
N LYS A 199 -15.60 -15.50 16.13
CA LYS A 199 -16.74 -15.24 15.25
C LYS A 199 -17.39 -16.53 14.75
N MET A 200 -16.58 -17.54 14.42
CA MET A 200 -17.07 -18.86 14.01
C MET A 200 -17.76 -19.60 15.17
N ASP A 201 -17.15 -19.56 16.35
CA ASP A 201 -17.70 -20.21 17.56
C ASP A 201 -19.03 -19.56 17.96
N ASP A 202 -19.17 -18.24 17.86
CA ASP A 202 -20.40 -17.48 18.15
C ASP A 202 -21.56 -17.86 17.22
N LEU A 203 -21.25 -18.22 15.97
CA LEU A 203 -22.23 -18.65 14.97
C LEU A 203 -22.34 -20.17 14.84
N ALA A 204 -21.62 -20.95 15.66
CA ALA A 204 -21.76 -22.39 15.67
C ALA A 204 -23.20 -22.79 16.04
N LEU A 205 -23.73 -23.78 15.33
CA LEU A 205 -25.00 -24.36 15.72
C LEU A 205 -24.86 -24.98 17.11
N PRO A 206 -25.81 -24.80 18.03
CA PRO A 206 -25.77 -25.52 19.29
C PRO A 206 -25.63 -27.01 18.95
N ALA A 207 -24.66 -27.69 19.59
CA ALA A 207 -24.53 -29.11 19.43
C ALA A 207 -25.89 -29.76 19.63
N VAL A 208 -26.43 -30.43 18.61
CA VAL A 208 -27.63 -31.22 18.74
C VAL A 208 -27.31 -32.24 19.80
N ALA A 209 -27.89 -32.09 20.97
CA ALA A 209 -27.79 -33.12 21.99
C ALA A 209 -28.40 -34.38 21.35
N THR A 210 -27.52 -35.27 20.86
CA THR A 210 -27.91 -36.63 20.51
C THR A 210 -28.36 -37.24 21.83
N GLY A 211 -29.67 -37.11 22.11
CA GLY A 211 -30.31 -37.78 23.22
C GLY A 211 -30.27 -39.28 22.94
N GLU A 212 -29.21 -39.89 23.42
CA GLU A 212 -29.16 -41.30 23.69
C GLU A 212 -30.08 -41.46 24.92
N ALA A 213 -31.33 -41.83 24.67
CA ALA A 213 -32.24 -42.28 25.73
C ALA A 213 -31.58 -43.51 26.35
N PRO A 214 -31.45 -43.59 27.69
CA PRO A 214 -31.03 -44.83 28.33
C PRO A 214 -32.17 -45.84 28.15
N ASP A 215 -31.86 -46.95 27.44
CA ASP A 215 -32.73 -48.11 27.36
C ASP A 215 -33.01 -48.61 28.79
N ALA A 216 -34.31 -48.62 29.13
CA ALA A 216 -34.83 -49.20 30.34
C ALA A 216 -35.11 -50.70 30.14
#